data_d748eedc2421ed391e12e4b60de7f243
#
_entry.id   d748eedc2421ed391e12e4b60de7f243
#
_cell.length_a   1.000
_cell.length_b   1.000
_cell.length_c   1.000
_cell.angle_alpha   90.00
_cell.angle_beta   90.00
_cell.angle_gamma   90.00
#
_symmetry.space_group_name_H-M   'P 1'
#
loop_
_entity.id
_entity.type
_entity.pdbx_description
1 polymer ?
#
loop_
_entity_poly.entity_id
_entity_poly.type
_entity_poly.pdbx_seq_one_letter_code
_entity_poly.pdbx_strand_id
1 'polypeptide(L)'
;MDAIRLLFALDENYLPQLRVLLTSIAVNNPGECFELYVMHSGLPESGLERLAEWSAKRGWAFSPVTVDEALFEGAPVTSTYPQEMYYRLLAGRLLPENVDRVLYLDPDILVINPLRALWETDLRGNMFAAAAHTGKTELANNVNRLRLGTDHDYYNSGVLLMDLRRC
;
A
#
# COMPACT_ATOMS: atom_id res chain seq x y z
N MET A 1 -6.80 -19.59 8.64
CA MET A 1 -6.59 -18.15 8.90
C MET A 1 -6.96 -17.40 7.65
N ASP A 2 -7.60 -16.25 7.78
CA ASP A 2 -7.93 -15.43 6.62
C ASP A 2 -6.66 -14.86 5.98
N ALA A 3 -6.66 -14.73 4.66
CA ALA A 3 -5.53 -14.18 3.93
C ALA A 3 -5.29 -12.71 4.31
N ILE A 4 -4.02 -12.31 4.37
CA ILE A 4 -3.63 -10.91 4.51
C ILE A 4 -3.75 -10.25 3.14
N ARG A 5 -4.58 -9.21 3.03
CA ARG A 5 -4.78 -8.47 1.79
C ARG A 5 -3.80 -7.32 1.71
N LEU A 6 -2.92 -7.37 0.73
CA LEU A 6 -1.90 -6.35 0.48
C LEU A 6 -2.28 -5.50 -0.72
N LEU A 7 -2.12 -4.20 -0.58
CA LEU A 7 -2.37 -3.23 -1.64
C LEU A 7 -1.08 -2.50 -1.99
N PHE A 8 -0.82 -2.39 -3.29
CA PHE A 8 0.31 -1.66 -3.85
C PHE A 8 -0.19 -0.69 -4.93
N ALA A 9 0.50 0.42 -5.12
CA ALA A 9 0.26 1.37 -6.20
C ALA A 9 1.59 1.76 -6.83
N LEU A 10 1.76 1.54 -8.13
CA LEU A 10 3.05 1.74 -8.80
C LEU A 10 2.93 1.88 -10.31
N ASP A 11 3.96 2.46 -10.89
CA ASP A 11 4.25 2.43 -12.32
C ASP A 11 5.22 1.29 -12.68
N GLU A 12 5.59 1.20 -13.97
CA GLU A 12 6.53 0.18 -14.48
C GLU A 12 7.93 0.27 -13.83
N ASN A 13 8.39 1.47 -13.48
CA ASN A 13 9.72 1.68 -12.90
C ASN A 13 9.86 1.04 -11.53
N TYR A 14 8.77 0.87 -10.79
CA TYR A 14 8.73 0.27 -9.46
C TYR A 14 8.52 -1.25 -9.44
N LEU A 15 8.36 -1.91 -10.58
CA LEU A 15 8.25 -3.37 -10.65
C LEU A 15 9.44 -4.12 -10.03
N PRO A 16 10.73 -3.69 -10.23
CA PRO A 16 11.85 -4.32 -9.56
C PRO A 16 11.78 -4.21 -8.04
N GLN A 17 11.41 -3.03 -7.51
CA GLN A 17 11.28 -2.77 -6.08
C GLN A 17 10.15 -3.61 -5.48
N LEU A 18 8.99 -3.66 -6.12
CA LEU A 18 7.88 -4.52 -5.70
C LEU A 18 8.32 -5.99 -5.58
N ARG A 19 9.11 -6.51 -6.52
CA ARG A 19 9.63 -7.88 -6.44
C ARG A 19 10.53 -8.11 -5.23
N VAL A 20 11.35 -7.12 -4.86
CA VAL A 20 12.18 -7.18 -3.65
C VAL A 20 11.30 -7.19 -2.40
N LEU A 21 10.32 -6.28 -2.34
CA LEU A 21 9.33 -6.23 -1.25
C LEU A 21 8.58 -7.56 -1.11
N LEU A 22 7.98 -8.08 -2.19
CA LEU A 22 7.25 -9.35 -2.18
C LEU A 22 8.13 -10.54 -1.74
N THR A 23 9.41 -10.53 -2.14
CA THR A 23 10.37 -11.54 -1.68
C THR A 23 10.63 -11.42 -0.18
N SER A 24 10.79 -10.20 0.34
CA SER A 24 10.97 -9.97 1.78
C SER A 24 9.74 -10.40 2.59
N ILE A 25 8.54 -10.17 2.06
CA ILE A 25 7.29 -10.66 2.67
C ILE A 25 7.30 -12.19 2.73
N ALA A 26 7.60 -12.86 1.62
CA ALA A 26 7.61 -14.33 1.57
C ALA A 26 8.62 -14.95 2.56
N VAL A 27 9.79 -14.34 2.70
CA VAL A 27 10.84 -14.84 3.62
C VAL A 27 10.45 -14.67 5.08
N ASN A 28 9.81 -13.54 5.43
CA ASN A 28 9.52 -13.19 6.83
C ASN A 28 8.11 -13.59 7.29
N ASN A 29 7.31 -14.22 6.40
CA ASN A 29 5.95 -14.66 6.72
C ASN A 29 5.72 -16.11 6.24
N PRO A 30 6.49 -17.08 6.73
CA PRO A 30 6.35 -18.48 6.30
C PRO A 30 4.98 -19.03 6.72
N GLY A 31 4.27 -19.64 5.78
CA GLY A 31 2.95 -20.27 6.02
C GLY A 31 1.77 -19.30 6.00
N GLU A 32 1.99 -18.00 5.79
CA GLU A 32 0.90 -17.04 5.62
C GLU A 32 0.35 -17.07 4.18
N CYS A 33 -0.96 -16.84 4.07
CA CYS A 33 -1.63 -16.65 2.80
C CYS A 33 -1.84 -15.16 2.52
N PHE A 34 -1.60 -14.76 1.26
CA PHE A 34 -1.77 -13.37 0.84
C PHE A 34 -2.68 -13.25 -0.38
N GLU A 35 -3.43 -12.14 -0.42
CA GLU A 35 -4.13 -11.64 -1.60
C GLU A 35 -3.48 -10.32 -1.98
N LEU A 36 -2.94 -10.23 -3.20
CA LEU A 36 -2.20 -9.08 -3.69
C LEU A 36 -3.05 -8.26 -4.64
N TYR A 37 -3.26 -7.00 -4.35
CA TYR A 37 -3.92 -6.01 -5.20
C TYR A 37 -2.88 -5.01 -5.68
N VAL A 38 -2.74 -4.86 -7.00
CA VAL A 38 -1.76 -3.94 -7.61
C VAL A 38 -2.49 -2.92 -8.45
N MET A 39 -2.57 -1.69 -7.95
CA MET A 39 -3.16 -0.55 -8.66
C MET A 39 -2.14 0.05 -9.63
N HIS A 40 -2.56 0.24 -10.88
CA HIS A 40 -1.71 0.78 -11.94
C HIS A 40 -2.54 1.42 -13.06
N SER A 41 -1.95 2.32 -13.84
CA SER A 41 -2.59 2.91 -15.03
C SER A 41 -2.15 2.27 -16.34
N GLY A 42 -1.04 1.53 -16.36
CA GLY A 42 -0.52 0.98 -17.62
C GLY A 42 0.69 0.07 -17.44
N LEU A 43 0.68 -0.85 -16.45
CA LEU A 43 1.75 -1.85 -16.36
C LEU A 43 1.76 -2.76 -17.59
N PRO A 44 2.94 -3.11 -18.14
CA PRO A 44 3.04 -4.02 -19.26
C PRO A 44 2.51 -5.41 -18.90
N GLU A 45 1.78 -6.05 -19.80
CA GLU A 45 1.18 -7.36 -19.62
C GLU A 45 2.19 -8.41 -19.13
N SER A 46 3.37 -8.42 -19.74
CA SER A 46 4.47 -9.32 -19.31
C SER A 46 4.94 -9.08 -17.87
N GLY A 47 4.76 -7.87 -17.33
CA GLY A 47 5.02 -7.54 -15.92
C GLY A 47 3.97 -8.15 -15.01
N LEU A 48 2.70 -7.99 -15.39
CA LEU A 48 1.55 -8.55 -14.66
C LEU A 48 1.58 -10.09 -14.66
N GLU A 49 1.85 -10.71 -15.82
CA GLU A 49 2.00 -12.16 -15.94
C GLU A 49 3.08 -12.71 -15.00
N ARG A 50 4.27 -12.08 -14.98
CA ARG A 50 5.36 -12.48 -14.07
C ARG A 50 4.98 -12.36 -12.60
N LEU A 51 4.23 -11.34 -12.20
CA LEU A 51 3.72 -11.20 -10.84
C LEU A 51 2.69 -12.27 -10.52
N ALA A 52 1.76 -12.55 -11.44
CA ALA A 52 0.75 -13.59 -11.30
C ALA A 52 1.38 -14.97 -11.12
N GLU A 53 2.33 -15.35 -11.99
CA GLU A 53 3.05 -16.62 -11.88
C GLU A 53 3.86 -16.73 -10.57
N TRP A 54 4.53 -15.64 -10.18
CA TRP A 54 5.32 -15.60 -8.96
C TRP A 54 4.42 -15.81 -7.72
N SER A 55 3.25 -15.20 -7.70
CA SER A 55 2.25 -15.32 -6.63
C SER A 55 1.63 -16.72 -6.60
N ALA A 56 1.22 -17.25 -7.76
CA ALA A 56 0.62 -18.57 -7.90
C ALA A 56 1.53 -19.69 -7.38
N LYS A 57 2.86 -19.61 -7.64
CA LYS A 57 3.85 -20.56 -7.12
C LYS A 57 3.91 -20.61 -5.58
N ARG A 58 3.33 -19.62 -4.90
CA ARG A 58 3.26 -19.51 -3.43
C ARG A 58 1.86 -19.75 -2.88
N GLY A 59 0.90 -20.03 -3.75
CA GLY A 59 -0.50 -20.16 -3.37
C GLY A 59 -1.16 -18.83 -3.00
N TRP A 60 -0.59 -17.70 -3.46
CA TRP A 60 -1.11 -16.36 -3.22
C TRP A 60 -1.99 -15.92 -4.38
N ALA A 61 -3.10 -15.26 -4.07
CA ALA A 61 -3.94 -14.63 -5.08
C ALA A 61 -3.31 -13.32 -5.58
N PHE A 62 -3.49 -13.02 -6.87
CA PHE A 62 -3.01 -11.79 -7.50
C PHE A 62 -4.11 -11.16 -8.33
N SER A 63 -4.37 -9.87 -8.10
CA SER A 63 -5.42 -9.10 -8.76
C SER A 63 -4.86 -7.74 -9.20
N PRO A 64 -4.58 -7.55 -10.49
CA PRO A 64 -4.28 -6.22 -11.02
C PRO A 64 -5.54 -5.36 -11.01
N VAL A 65 -5.39 -4.09 -10.64
CA VAL A 65 -6.47 -3.10 -10.57
C VAL A 65 -6.10 -1.92 -11.45
N THR A 66 -6.73 -1.82 -12.60
CA THR A 66 -6.49 -0.70 -13.52
C THR A 66 -7.13 0.57 -12.99
N VAL A 67 -6.36 1.65 -12.96
CA VAL A 67 -6.79 2.98 -12.52
C VAL A 67 -6.90 3.87 -13.74
N ASP A 68 -8.04 4.54 -13.88
CA ASP A 68 -8.22 5.57 -14.91
C ASP A 68 -7.52 6.86 -14.43
N GLU A 69 -6.50 7.28 -15.15
CA GLU A 69 -5.72 8.50 -14.86
C GLU A 69 -6.58 9.77 -14.89
N ALA A 70 -7.67 9.77 -15.65
CA ALA A 70 -8.62 10.89 -15.70
C ALA A 70 -9.24 11.21 -14.32
N LEU A 71 -9.27 10.25 -13.40
CA LEU A 71 -9.76 10.47 -12.03
C LEU A 71 -8.87 11.43 -11.22
N PHE A 72 -7.65 11.66 -11.68
CA PHE A 72 -6.67 12.54 -11.02
C PHE A 72 -6.27 13.72 -11.88
N GLU A 73 -7.07 14.07 -12.91
CA GLU A 73 -6.85 15.24 -13.74
C GLU A 73 -6.82 16.50 -12.85
N GLY A 74 -5.74 17.28 -12.94
CA GLY A 74 -5.51 18.46 -12.12
C GLY A 74 -4.95 18.21 -10.72
N ALA A 75 -4.71 16.94 -10.32
CA ALA A 75 -3.97 16.67 -9.10
C ALA A 75 -2.52 17.18 -9.19
N PRO A 76 -1.97 17.77 -8.13
CA PRO A 76 -0.60 18.27 -8.15
C PRO A 76 0.40 17.11 -8.23
N VAL A 77 1.01 16.94 -9.39
CA VAL A 77 2.03 15.91 -9.65
C VAL A 77 3.41 16.56 -9.74
N THR A 78 4.40 15.96 -9.09
CA THR A 78 5.81 16.36 -9.16
C THR A 78 6.69 15.11 -9.37
N SER A 79 7.97 15.29 -9.66
CA SER A 79 8.92 14.17 -9.72
C SER A 79 9.03 13.38 -8.41
N THR A 80 8.74 14.02 -7.28
CA THR A 80 8.76 13.39 -5.94
C THR A 80 7.40 12.80 -5.55
N TYR A 81 6.31 13.34 -6.12
CA TYR A 81 4.94 12.93 -5.84
C TYR A 81 4.25 12.55 -7.16
N PRO A 82 4.51 11.35 -7.69
CA PRO A 82 3.87 10.88 -8.92
C PRO A 82 2.39 10.57 -8.69
N GLN A 83 1.63 10.45 -9.76
CA GLN A 83 0.18 10.25 -9.72
C GLN A 83 -0.23 8.97 -9.00
N GLU A 84 0.58 7.93 -9.09
CA GLU A 84 0.37 6.63 -8.44
C GLU A 84 0.23 6.73 -6.92
N MET A 85 0.83 7.75 -6.30
CA MET A 85 0.66 8.01 -4.87
C MET A 85 -0.80 8.25 -4.47
N TYR A 86 -1.61 8.80 -5.40
CA TYR A 86 -3.02 9.10 -5.13
C TYR A 86 -3.91 7.87 -5.28
N TYR A 87 -3.47 6.80 -5.97
CA TYR A 87 -4.30 5.61 -6.23
C TYR A 87 -4.82 4.97 -4.95
N ARG A 88 -4.01 4.96 -3.87
CA ARG A 88 -4.41 4.44 -2.56
C ARG A 88 -5.66 5.12 -1.98
N LEU A 89 -5.92 6.39 -2.36
CA LEU A 89 -7.08 7.14 -1.89
C LEU A 89 -8.40 6.62 -2.48
N LEU A 90 -8.32 5.90 -3.61
CA LEU A 90 -9.47 5.30 -4.28
C LEU A 90 -9.62 3.81 -3.97
N ALA A 91 -8.87 3.26 -3.02
CA ALA A 91 -8.91 1.84 -2.68
C ALA A 91 -10.33 1.36 -2.37
N GLY A 92 -11.07 2.10 -1.54
CA GLY A 92 -12.46 1.77 -1.18
C GLY A 92 -13.44 1.82 -2.35
N ARG A 93 -13.08 2.49 -3.47
CA ARG A 93 -13.92 2.60 -4.67
C ARG A 93 -13.56 1.59 -5.75
N LEU A 94 -12.28 1.23 -5.87
CA LEU A 94 -11.76 0.45 -6.99
C LEU A 94 -11.54 -1.02 -6.67
N LEU A 95 -11.38 -1.36 -5.38
CA LEU A 95 -11.28 -2.75 -4.96
C LEU A 95 -12.66 -3.43 -4.92
N PRO A 96 -12.72 -4.77 -5.04
CA PRO A 96 -13.97 -5.50 -4.94
C PRO A 96 -14.72 -5.22 -3.63
N GLU A 97 -16.06 -5.15 -3.68
CA GLU A 97 -16.92 -4.82 -2.51
C GLU A 97 -16.75 -5.77 -1.31
N ASN A 98 -16.28 -6.98 -1.54
CA ASN A 98 -16.01 -7.95 -0.48
C ASN A 98 -14.64 -7.76 0.19
N VAL A 99 -13.85 -6.78 -0.27
CA VAL A 99 -12.57 -6.39 0.34
C VAL A 99 -12.81 -5.27 1.33
N ASP A 100 -12.95 -5.60 2.58
CA ASP A 100 -13.27 -4.66 3.65
C ASP A 100 -12.04 -4.07 4.36
N ARG A 101 -10.89 -4.70 4.20
CA ARG A 101 -9.62 -4.29 4.84
C ARG A 101 -8.44 -4.61 3.93
N VAL A 102 -7.46 -3.70 3.87
CA VAL A 102 -6.17 -3.92 3.20
C VAL A 102 -5.03 -3.32 4.01
N LEU A 103 -3.84 -3.89 3.85
CA LEU A 103 -2.58 -3.32 4.28
C LEU A 103 -1.89 -2.74 3.03
N TYR A 104 -1.90 -1.41 2.91
CA TYR A 104 -1.15 -0.71 1.87
C TYR A 104 0.33 -0.64 2.24
N LEU A 105 1.19 -0.93 1.28
CA LEU A 105 2.64 -0.86 1.41
C LEU A 105 3.22 -0.13 0.19
N ASP A 106 4.04 0.89 0.41
CA ASP A 106 4.84 1.49 -0.65
C ASP A 106 5.78 0.42 -1.25
N PRO A 107 5.99 0.38 -2.58
CA PRO A 107 6.70 -0.72 -3.24
C PRO A 107 8.21 -0.77 -2.97
N ASP A 108 8.78 0.28 -2.36
CA ASP A 108 10.22 0.45 -2.10
C ASP A 108 10.65 0.18 -0.65
N ILE A 109 9.80 -0.47 0.14
CA ILE A 109 10.12 -0.87 1.51
C ILE A 109 10.55 -2.33 1.60
N LEU A 110 11.10 -2.73 2.76
CA LEU A 110 11.41 -4.11 3.11
C LEU A 110 10.62 -4.55 4.34
N VAL A 111 9.99 -5.71 4.25
CA VAL A 111 9.35 -6.37 5.39
C VAL A 111 10.38 -7.25 6.08
N ILE A 112 10.67 -6.97 7.34
CA ILE A 112 11.68 -7.67 8.15
C ILE A 112 11.08 -8.47 9.32
N ASN A 113 9.76 -8.36 9.53
CA ASN A 113 9.01 -9.05 10.59
C ASN A 113 7.70 -9.63 10.05
N PRO A 114 7.08 -10.60 10.73
CA PRO A 114 5.75 -11.09 10.37
C PRO A 114 4.69 -9.98 10.35
N LEU A 115 3.85 -9.98 9.31
CA LEU A 115 2.81 -8.97 9.11
C LEU A 115 1.51 -9.24 9.88
N ARG A 116 1.31 -10.46 10.40
CA ARG A 116 0.06 -10.89 11.05
C ARG A 116 -0.36 -9.96 12.17
N ALA A 117 0.55 -9.59 13.07
CA ALA A 117 0.25 -8.70 14.19
C ALA A 117 -0.18 -7.28 13.74
N LEU A 118 0.43 -6.77 12.65
CA LEU A 118 0.03 -5.49 12.06
C LEU A 118 -1.35 -5.62 11.40
N TRP A 119 -1.59 -6.70 10.65
CA TRP A 119 -2.87 -6.98 10.01
C TRP A 119 -4.02 -7.06 11.01
N GLU A 120 -3.81 -7.67 12.16
CA GLU A 120 -4.82 -7.86 13.22
C GLU A 120 -4.99 -6.65 14.15
N THR A 121 -4.25 -5.56 13.91
CA THR A 121 -4.38 -4.34 14.71
C THR A 121 -5.82 -3.83 14.71
N ASP A 122 -6.39 -3.64 15.90
CA ASP A 122 -7.72 -3.04 16.04
C ASP A 122 -7.68 -1.55 15.69
N LEU A 123 -8.40 -1.16 14.65
CA LEU A 123 -8.52 0.22 14.21
C LEU A 123 -9.41 1.08 15.13
N ARG A 124 -10.09 0.48 16.12
CA ARG A 124 -10.96 1.17 17.10
C ARG A 124 -11.97 2.11 16.45
N GLY A 125 -12.52 1.70 15.30
CA GLY A 125 -13.46 2.50 14.54
C GLY A 125 -12.85 3.59 13.68
N ASN A 126 -11.52 3.71 13.61
CA ASN A 126 -10.84 4.62 12.68
C ASN A 126 -10.73 4.01 11.29
N MET A 127 -10.60 4.87 10.28
CA MET A 127 -10.42 4.49 8.89
C MET A 127 -9.01 3.92 8.62
N PHE A 128 -7.99 4.48 9.29
CA PHE A 128 -6.59 4.14 9.08
C PHE A 128 -5.85 3.90 10.38
N ALA A 129 -4.82 3.04 10.33
CA ALA A 129 -3.69 3.07 11.24
C ALA A 129 -2.40 3.30 10.45
N ALA A 130 -1.55 4.19 10.94
CA ALA A 130 -0.27 4.55 10.36
C ALA A 130 0.77 4.77 11.45
N ALA A 131 2.06 4.63 11.11
CA ALA A 131 3.15 4.93 12.03
C ALA A 131 3.35 6.45 12.15
N ALA A 132 3.38 6.94 13.38
CA ALA A 132 3.77 8.33 13.65
C ALA A 132 5.30 8.49 13.49
N HIS A 133 5.72 9.67 13.08
CA HIS A 133 7.13 10.05 13.13
C HIS A 133 7.58 10.21 14.59
N THR A 134 8.67 9.56 14.97
CA THR A 134 9.21 9.58 16.33
C THR A 134 10.70 9.94 16.35
N GLY A 135 11.17 10.53 17.46
CA GLY A 135 12.58 10.74 17.72
C GLY A 135 13.30 11.54 16.63
N LYS A 136 14.13 10.88 15.81
CA LYS A 136 14.97 11.56 14.80
C LYS A 136 14.19 12.36 13.74
N THR A 137 12.91 12.09 13.56
CA THR A 137 12.02 12.77 12.62
C THR A 137 11.12 13.82 13.28
N GLU A 138 11.26 14.06 14.60
CA GLU A 138 10.42 14.99 15.37
C GLU A 138 10.54 16.44 14.85
N LEU A 139 11.73 16.85 14.43
CA LEU A 139 11.92 18.18 13.83
C LEU A 139 11.12 18.33 12.54
N ALA A 140 11.16 17.33 11.66
CA ALA A 140 10.37 17.33 10.42
C ALA A 140 8.86 17.30 10.72
N ASN A 141 8.43 16.56 11.74
CA ASN A 141 7.06 16.54 12.22
C ASN A 141 6.61 17.95 12.66
N ASN A 142 7.40 18.64 13.48
CA ASN A 142 7.11 20.00 13.94
C ASN A 142 7.04 21.01 12.78
N VAL A 143 7.93 20.92 11.79
CA VAL A 143 7.88 21.76 10.58
C VAL A 143 6.60 21.51 9.79
N ASN A 144 6.19 20.24 9.63
CA ASN A 144 4.96 19.91 8.92
C ASN A 144 3.71 20.38 9.67
N ARG A 145 3.67 20.25 11.01
CA ARG A 145 2.58 20.80 11.85
C ARG A 145 2.43 22.31 11.65
N LEU A 146 3.54 23.05 11.65
CA LEU A 146 3.53 24.49 11.40
C LEU A 146 3.06 24.84 9.98
N ARG A 147 3.52 24.09 8.97
CA ARG A 147 3.11 24.31 7.56
C ARG A 147 1.62 24.07 7.35
N LEU A 148 1.07 23.05 7.99
CA LEU A 148 -0.32 22.64 7.82
C LEU A 148 -1.27 23.34 8.79
N GLY A 149 -0.73 24.11 9.76
CA GLY A 149 -1.53 24.79 10.79
C GLY A 149 -2.31 23.79 11.67
N THR A 150 -1.73 22.64 11.96
CA THR A 150 -2.36 21.57 12.73
C THR A 150 -1.54 21.19 13.96
N ASP A 151 -2.23 20.75 15.03
CA ASP A 151 -1.60 20.19 16.22
C ASP A 151 -1.42 18.67 16.16
N HIS A 152 -1.86 18.02 15.06
CA HIS A 152 -1.73 16.58 14.90
C HIS A 152 -0.33 16.18 14.43
N ASP A 153 0.08 14.98 14.84
CA ASP A 153 1.31 14.38 14.35
C ASP A 153 1.24 14.12 12.85
N TYR A 154 2.40 14.18 12.20
CA TYR A 154 2.55 13.78 10.82
C TYR A 154 2.82 12.27 10.76
N TYR A 155 2.04 11.55 9.97
CA TYR A 155 2.12 10.11 9.85
C TYR A 155 2.77 9.69 8.53
N ASN A 156 3.49 8.58 8.56
CA ASN A 156 4.01 7.96 7.37
C ASN A 156 2.88 7.26 6.61
N SER A 157 2.69 7.61 5.34
CA SER A 157 1.65 7.03 4.49
C SER A 157 2.12 5.85 3.64
N GLY A 158 3.39 5.45 3.74
CA GLY A 158 3.94 4.30 3.02
C GLY A 158 3.54 2.94 3.60
N VAL A 159 3.02 2.93 4.84
CA VAL A 159 2.44 1.74 5.48
C VAL A 159 1.11 2.15 6.12
N LEU A 160 -0.01 1.69 5.56
CA LEU A 160 -1.35 2.02 6.03
C LEU A 160 -2.20 0.76 6.18
N LEU A 161 -2.69 0.49 7.38
CA LEU A 161 -3.78 -0.44 7.55
C LEU A 161 -5.10 0.31 7.35
N MET A 162 -5.95 -0.14 6.44
CA MET A 162 -7.12 0.58 5.97
C MET A 162 -8.40 -0.23 6.20
N ASP A 163 -9.44 0.37 6.78
CA ASP A 163 -10.83 -0.15 6.78
C ASP A 163 -11.58 0.48 5.59
N LEU A 164 -11.73 -0.28 4.51
CA LEU A 164 -12.31 0.20 3.25
C LEU A 164 -13.83 0.44 3.32
N ARG A 165 -14.50 -0.12 4.32
CA ARG A 165 -15.94 0.18 4.57
C ARG A 165 -16.16 1.60 5.06
N ARG A 166 -15.09 2.32 5.42
CA ARG A 166 -15.09 3.69 5.93
C ARG A 166 -14.42 4.68 4.99
N CYS A 167 -13.83 4.20 3.88
CA CYS A 167 -13.17 5.01 2.85
C CYS A 167 -14.14 5.61 1.84
#